data_67735998bc81600aae9f82f17a92a1fe
#
_entry.id   67735998bc81600aae9f82f17a92a1fe
#
_cell.length_a   1.000
_cell.length_b   1.000
_cell.length_c   1.000
_cell.angle_alpha   90.00
_cell.angle_beta   90.00
_cell.angle_gamma   90.00
#
_symmetry.space_group_name_H-M   'P 1'
#
loop_
_entity.id
_entity.type
_entity.pdbx_description
1 polymer ?
#
loop_
_entity_poly.entity_id
_entity_poly.type
_entity_poly.pdbx_seq_one_letter_code
_entity_poly.pdbx_strand_id
1 'polypeptide(L)'
;MTARTFTFFRGPLVAISGIGALLAATAAGAFPQTLNAWEDRYGATSDSGLYAACQLCHVESNGGSPWNGYGWDIRDALADTGCDLNSNGVVSNDEAFFCVEMNNSDGDGSGIDNITETGLSTQPGWTDGPFNIHYSRAGTIDGNPPPSDIGPLDPDGTEPPPPEPPLPPDDDANLPPGQLKRATIVVRPGDSIQAAIDRAKPGTRIYILAGTYSELQNPTNGLNITKNGISLIGQTTKKKRVIFENAGNQRNGIVVVPEDRADCMSCHTDLAPPFPIKDGVPKGLKMREPMMYGFEIRGITIRGFRNNGLFTENVDGFAIIDVESINNRNYGIFPTLSKNGLISHSKSIGSDLDSGIWVETSENVVVRNSFVSGNVNGFEVSNSDDILLAHNEAVGNTVGAAILLLPDIFDDRAGAKRIDLRNNWIHDNNKANTARPGSILSSVPSGTGVLYLGVDESTIANNIIENNNFTGVAIADYCVTVMDTPFDCALDPTITPEFLADQQASGNVVIENTLINNGTDPGGHPFGFAAADLTLLSTSPTNCYAENIFSTAFSIIGILPPCP
;
A
#
# COMPACT_ATOMS: atom_id res chain seq x y z
N MET A 1 9.37 21.60 75.85
CA MET A 1 10.60 22.42 75.83
C MET A 1 10.92 22.69 74.38
N THR A 2 10.95 23.77 73.76
CA THR A 2 10.80 25.21 74.01
C THR A 2 10.38 25.82 72.65
N ALA A 3 9.35 26.62 72.72
CA ALA A 3 8.90 27.48 71.65
C ALA A 3 9.93 28.59 71.39
N ARG A 4 10.06 29.11 70.21
CA ARG A 4 10.38 30.49 69.91
C ARG A 4 9.65 31.01 68.69
N THR A 5 8.78 31.92 68.97
CA THR A 5 8.05 32.87 68.13
C THR A 5 8.98 34.05 67.77
N PHE A 6 8.82 34.66 66.58
CA PHE A 6 9.07 36.09 66.29
C PHE A 6 8.53 36.36 64.87
N THR A 7 7.58 37.10 64.66
CA THR A 7 7.10 38.47 64.80
C THR A 7 7.09 39.23 63.48
N PHE A 8 5.89 39.68 63.12
CA PHE A 8 5.50 40.51 61.98
C PHE A 8 6.27 41.83 61.88
N PHE A 9 6.54 42.26 60.64
CA PHE A 9 6.61 43.68 60.31
C PHE A 9 5.71 43.95 59.07
N ARG A 10 4.76 44.87 59.26
CA ARG A 10 3.92 45.53 58.28
C ARG A 10 4.57 46.83 57.82
N GLY A 11 4.46 47.20 56.57
CA GLY A 11 4.63 48.53 56.03
C GLY A 11 4.59 48.57 54.52
N PRO A 12 4.24 49.65 53.83
CA PRO A 12 2.88 49.90 53.34
C PRO A 12 2.73 49.79 51.82
N LEU A 13 1.46 49.76 51.36
CA LEU A 13 1.03 49.86 49.97
C LEU A 13 1.60 51.10 49.26
N VAL A 14 2.16 50.93 48.08
CA VAL A 14 2.18 51.95 47.02
C VAL A 14 1.59 51.37 45.78
N ALA A 15 0.46 51.89 45.36
CA ALA A 15 -0.17 51.65 44.12
C ALA A 15 0.61 52.39 43.01
N ILE A 16 1.06 51.70 41.98
CA ILE A 16 1.46 52.29 40.72
C ILE A 16 0.73 51.53 39.60
N SER A 17 -0.08 52.30 38.92
CA SER A 17 -0.84 51.97 37.74
C SER A 17 0.08 51.70 36.53
N GLY A 18 -0.25 50.69 35.77
CA GLY A 18 -0.13 50.64 34.32
C GLY A 18 1.26 50.69 33.71
N ILE A 19 1.77 49.54 33.30
CA ILE A 19 2.59 49.41 32.09
C ILE A 19 2.34 48.01 31.55
N GLY A 20 2.03 47.95 30.26
CA GLY A 20 1.69 46.75 29.54
C GLY A 20 2.76 45.69 29.67
N ALA A 21 2.33 44.49 29.89
CA ALA A 21 3.15 43.32 29.75
C ALA A 21 3.56 43.19 28.27
N LEU A 22 4.77 43.60 27.94
CA LEU A 22 5.51 43.10 26.80
C LEU A 22 5.75 41.62 27.11
N LEU A 23 4.93 40.76 26.55
CA LEU A 23 5.30 39.35 26.37
C LEU A 23 6.54 39.36 25.48
N ALA A 24 7.70 39.20 26.11
CA ALA A 24 8.89 38.76 25.39
C ALA A 24 8.51 37.45 24.71
N ALA A 25 8.38 37.51 23.40
CA ALA A 25 8.35 36.30 22.59
C ALA A 25 9.72 35.64 22.82
N THR A 26 9.75 34.66 23.71
CA THR A 26 10.82 33.67 23.71
C THR A 26 10.83 33.09 22.31
N ALA A 27 12.01 33.01 21.70
CA ALA A 27 12.20 32.29 20.44
C ALA A 27 11.41 30.98 20.52
N ALA A 28 10.42 30.83 19.65
CA ALA A 28 9.67 29.60 19.53
C ALA A 28 10.65 28.57 19.02
N GLY A 29 11.23 27.79 19.92
CA GLY A 29 11.88 26.55 19.55
C GLY A 29 10.85 25.67 18.82
N ALA A 30 11.29 24.89 17.87
CA ALA A 30 10.48 23.85 17.26
C ALA A 30 9.68 23.15 18.37
N PHE A 31 8.40 22.90 18.10
CA PHE A 31 7.59 22.16 19.05
C PHE A 31 7.84 20.65 18.84
N PRO A 32 8.69 20.00 19.63
CA PRO A 32 8.95 18.56 19.53
C PRO A 32 7.66 17.74 19.60
N GLN A 33 6.63 18.31 20.24
CA GLN A 33 5.32 17.69 20.39
C GLN A 33 4.58 17.53 19.06
N THR A 34 4.73 18.44 18.10
CA THR A 34 4.10 18.35 16.79
C THR A 34 4.80 17.30 15.93
N LEU A 35 6.13 17.25 15.94
CA LEU A 35 6.88 16.20 15.25
C LEU A 35 6.58 14.81 15.84
N ASN A 36 6.57 14.69 17.18
CA ASN A 36 6.20 13.43 17.82
C ASN A 36 4.77 12.98 17.48
N ALA A 37 3.81 13.91 17.39
CA ALA A 37 2.45 13.60 16.99
C ALA A 37 2.38 13.21 15.51
N TRP A 38 3.22 13.78 14.66
CA TRP A 38 3.37 13.41 13.26
C TRP A 38 3.95 11.99 13.13
N GLU A 39 5.03 11.70 13.85
CA GLU A 39 5.62 10.37 13.92
C GLU A 39 4.64 9.33 14.50
N ASP A 40 3.82 9.75 15.50
CA ASP A 40 2.77 8.92 16.07
C ASP A 40 1.69 8.57 15.05
N ARG A 41 1.43 9.45 14.09
CA ARG A 41 0.40 9.28 13.06
C ARG A 41 0.91 8.51 11.85
N TYR A 42 2.06 8.89 11.32
CA TYR A 42 2.59 8.37 10.05
C TYR A 42 3.69 7.32 10.22
N GLY A 43 4.16 7.11 11.42
CA GLY A 43 5.19 6.15 11.78
C GLY A 43 6.54 6.82 12.06
N ALA A 44 7.16 6.45 13.18
CA ALA A 44 8.46 6.98 13.60
C ALA A 44 9.64 6.60 12.68
N THR A 45 9.39 5.70 11.73
CA THR A 45 10.37 5.22 10.74
C THR A 45 10.04 5.68 9.32
N SER A 46 9.08 6.62 9.15
CA SER A 46 8.85 7.18 7.83
C SER A 46 10.09 7.97 7.41
N ASP A 47 10.51 7.78 6.16
CA ASP A 47 11.71 8.44 5.65
C ASP A 47 11.59 9.97 5.68
N SER A 48 10.38 10.50 5.44
CA SER A 48 10.09 11.92 5.53
C SER A 48 10.43 12.51 6.90
N GLY A 49 9.91 11.92 7.99
CA GLY A 49 10.19 12.38 9.36
C GLY A 49 11.60 12.07 9.83
N LEU A 50 12.13 10.90 9.49
CA LEU A 50 13.46 10.44 9.90
C LEU A 50 14.58 11.37 9.38
N TYR A 51 14.50 11.79 8.13
CA TYR A 51 15.53 12.61 7.50
C TYR A 51 15.30 14.11 7.69
N ALA A 52 14.06 14.60 7.60
CA ALA A 52 13.78 16.02 7.65
C ALA A 52 13.70 16.58 9.08
N ALA A 53 13.28 15.79 10.06
CA ALA A 53 13.10 16.24 11.45
C ALA A 53 12.34 17.59 11.53
N CYS A 54 12.95 18.66 12.04
CA CYS A 54 12.30 19.97 12.07
C CYS A 54 12.03 20.57 10.68
N GLN A 55 12.83 20.20 9.68
CA GLN A 55 12.69 20.69 8.31
C GLN A 55 11.54 20.02 7.55
N LEU A 56 10.90 19.02 8.13
CA LEU A 56 9.60 18.53 7.65
C LEU A 56 8.55 19.65 7.54
N CYS A 57 8.61 20.61 8.47
CA CYS A 57 7.67 21.73 8.58
C CYS A 57 8.31 23.12 8.50
N HIS A 58 9.63 23.20 8.62
CA HIS A 58 10.35 24.45 8.74
C HIS A 58 11.49 24.53 7.73
N VAL A 59 11.89 25.76 7.40
CA VAL A 59 13.04 25.99 6.51
C VAL A 59 14.35 25.70 7.25
N GLU A 60 14.42 26.05 8.53
CA GLU A 60 15.63 25.91 9.32
C GLU A 60 15.64 24.60 10.13
N SER A 61 16.79 23.94 10.21
CA SER A 61 16.95 22.65 10.90
C SER A 61 16.66 22.68 12.40
N ASN A 62 16.60 23.86 13.02
CA ASN A 62 16.23 24.06 14.41
C ASN A 62 14.77 24.48 14.60
N GLY A 63 13.98 24.51 13.53
CA GLY A 63 12.58 24.92 13.54
C GLY A 63 12.38 26.43 13.64
N GLY A 64 11.15 26.85 13.87
CA GLY A 64 10.78 28.25 13.93
C GLY A 64 10.34 28.82 12.58
N SER A 65 10.25 30.15 12.47
CA SER A 65 9.94 30.83 11.21
C SER A 65 11.21 31.00 10.37
N PRO A 66 11.18 30.85 9.04
CA PRO A 66 10.00 30.57 8.21
C PRO A 66 9.58 29.08 8.21
N TRP A 67 8.34 28.84 7.83
CA TRP A 67 7.80 27.49 7.58
C TRP A 67 7.92 27.18 6.09
N ASN A 68 8.07 25.90 5.76
CA ASN A 68 7.79 25.41 4.41
C ASN A 68 6.27 25.29 4.17
N GLY A 69 5.85 24.86 2.99
CA GLY A 69 4.44 24.78 2.63
C GLY A 69 3.64 23.87 3.57
N TYR A 70 4.14 22.68 3.85
CA TYR A 70 3.48 21.72 4.73
C TYR A 70 3.34 22.24 6.18
N GLY A 71 4.42 22.81 6.70
CA GLY A 71 4.39 23.41 8.05
C GLY A 71 3.43 24.59 8.16
N TRP A 72 3.23 25.33 7.06
CA TRP A 72 2.24 26.39 7.00
C TRP A 72 0.82 25.86 7.03
N ASP A 73 0.52 24.82 6.27
CA ASP A 73 -0.79 24.16 6.27
C ASP A 73 -1.18 23.60 7.64
N ILE A 74 -0.23 22.94 8.32
CA ILE A 74 -0.43 22.44 9.69
C ILE A 74 -0.70 23.60 10.66
N ARG A 75 0.05 24.69 10.55
CA ARG A 75 -0.13 25.87 11.40
C ARG A 75 -1.50 26.52 11.21
N ASP A 76 -1.96 26.62 9.97
CA ASP A 76 -3.26 27.19 9.67
C ASP A 76 -4.40 26.27 10.13
N ALA A 77 -4.24 24.95 9.99
CA ALA A 77 -5.17 23.96 10.52
C ALA A 77 -5.28 24.02 12.06
N LEU A 78 -4.15 24.20 12.78
CA LEU A 78 -4.15 24.38 14.23
C LEU A 78 -4.89 25.66 14.69
N ALA A 79 -5.00 26.65 13.83
CA ALA A 79 -5.71 27.90 14.09
C ALA A 79 -7.17 27.89 13.63
N ASP A 80 -7.59 26.91 12.84
CA ASP A 80 -8.92 26.81 12.28
C ASP A 80 -9.86 26.04 13.22
N THR A 81 -10.83 26.74 13.81
CA THR A 81 -11.85 26.10 14.65
C THR A 81 -12.72 25.08 13.91
N GLY A 82 -12.74 25.10 12.58
CA GLY A 82 -13.36 24.06 11.75
C GLY A 82 -12.64 22.72 11.84
N CYS A 83 -11.39 22.72 12.29
CA CYS A 83 -10.57 21.54 12.52
C CYS A 83 -10.73 20.93 13.93
N ASP A 84 -11.49 21.55 14.83
CA ASP A 84 -11.86 20.97 16.13
C ASP A 84 -12.95 19.88 15.93
N LEU A 85 -12.49 18.69 15.55
CA LEU A 85 -13.38 17.60 15.13
C LEU A 85 -14.17 16.99 16.28
N ASN A 86 -13.61 17.05 17.49
CA ASN A 86 -14.22 16.53 18.71
C ASN A 86 -15.01 17.59 19.49
N SER A 87 -15.01 18.85 19.03
CA SER A 87 -15.75 20.00 19.60
C SER A 87 -15.37 20.28 21.06
N ASN A 88 -14.10 20.09 21.44
CA ASN A 88 -13.62 20.38 22.79
C ASN A 88 -13.07 21.80 22.96
N GLY A 89 -13.07 22.61 21.90
CA GLY A 89 -12.62 24.00 21.87
C GLY A 89 -11.13 24.17 21.61
N VAL A 90 -10.38 23.09 21.31
CA VAL A 90 -8.96 23.12 21.03
C VAL A 90 -8.65 22.16 19.88
N VAL A 91 -8.01 22.63 18.83
CA VAL A 91 -7.50 21.77 17.76
C VAL A 91 -6.21 21.12 18.23
N SER A 92 -6.20 19.81 18.34
CA SER A 92 -4.99 19.02 18.63
C SER A 92 -4.12 18.86 17.38
N ASN A 93 -2.85 18.48 17.54
CA ASN A 93 -1.97 18.17 16.40
C ASN A 93 -2.58 17.07 15.49
N ASP A 94 -3.15 16.03 16.09
CA ASP A 94 -3.79 14.94 15.34
C ASP A 94 -4.99 15.41 14.52
N GLU A 95 -5.80 16.31 15.06
CA GLU A 95 -6.91 16.93 14.34
C GLU A 95 -6.42 17.88 13.24
N ALA A 96 -5.33 18.62 13.49
CA ALA A 96 -4.74 19.48 12.48
C ALA A 96 -4.18 18.67 11.30
N PHE A 97 -3.45 17.59 11.55
CA PHE A 97 -2.99 16.69 10.48
C PHE A 97 -4.16 16.10 9.69
N PHE A 98 -5.19 15.63 10.39
CA PHE A 98 -6.39 15.13 9.74
C PHE A 98 -7.08 16.21 8.90
N CYS A 99 -7.05 17.45 9.36
CA CYS A 99 -7.63 18.59 8.65
C CYS A 99 -6.82 18.96 7.40
N VAL A 100 -5.47 18.90 7.48
CA VAL A 100 -4.58 19.08 6.33
C VAL A 100 -4.84 18.00 5.27
N GLU A 101 -4.97 16.75 5.70
CA GLU A 101 -5.40 15.65 4.81
C GLU A 101 -6.79 15.93 4.22
N MET A 102 -7.73 16.41 5.05
CA MET A 102 -9.08 16.77 4.60
C MET A 102 -9.10 17.79 3.47
N ASN A 103 -8.23 18.77 3.55
CA ASN A 103 -8.19 19.86 2.58
C ASN A 103 -7.43 19.49 1.31
N ASN A 104 -6.81 18.29 1.28
CA ASN A 104 -5.94 17.87 0.18
C ASN A 104 -4.89 18.95 -0.14
N SER A 105 -4.28 19.47 0.91
CA SER A 105 -3.30 20.53 0.76
C SER A 105 -2.08 20.00 0.01
N ASP A 106 -1.61 20.77 -0.94
CA ASP A 106 -0.34 20.63 -1.63
C ASP A 106 0.51 21.82 -1.17
N GLY A 107 1.25 21.58 -0.09
CA GLY A 107 1.93 22.67 0.62
C GLY A 107 3.10 23.25 -0.12
N ASP A 108 3.80 22.46 -0.92
CA ASP A 108 4.99 22.86 -1.65
C ASP A 108 4.71 23.24 -3.12
N GLY A 109 3.49 22.95 -3.61
CA GLY A 109 3.08 23.26 -4.97
C GLY A 109 3.60 22.28 -6.02
N SER A 110 3.98 21.07 -5.60
CA SER A 110 4.47 20.01 -6.50
C SER A 110 3.38 19.46 -7.44
N GLY A 111 2.11 19.64 -7.07
CA GLY A 111 0.95 19.05 -7.72
C GLY A 111 0.51 17.74 -7.07
N ILE A 112 1.21 17.30 -6.02
CA ILE A 112 0.92 16.12 -5.22
C ILE A 112 0.46 16.58 -3.84
N ASP A 113 -0.55 15.96 -3.26
CA ASP A 113 -0.99 16.37 -1.92
C ASP A 113 -0.04 15.86 -0.82
N ASN A 114 0.08 16.62 0.25
CA ASN A 114 0.98 16.35 1.38
C ASN A 114 0.89 14.93 1.94
N ILE A 115 -0.30 14.35 1.98
CA ILE A 115 -0.48 13.00 2.53
C ILE A 115 -0.04 11.93 1.53
N THR A 116 -0.20 12.18 0.24
CA THR A 116 0.35 11.30 -0.79
C THR A 116 1.86 11.31 -0.73
N GLU A 117 2.51 12.47 -0.60
CA GLU A 117 3.95 12.59 -0.44
C GLU A 117 4.46 11.89 0.83
N THR A 118 3.78 12.09 1.97
CA THR A 118 4.09 11.35 3.19
C THR A 118 4.00 9.84 2.99
N GLY A 119 2.99 9.37 2.26
CA GLY A 119 2.83 7.97 1.87
C GLY A 119 3.87 7.48 0.86
N LEU A 120 4.42 8.37 0.07
CA LEU A 120 5.49 8.11 -0.89
C LEU A 120 6.90 8.19 -0.28
N SER A 121 7.01 8.50 1.01
CA SER A 121 8.28 8.77 1.69
C SER A 121 9.06 9.95 1.07
N THR A 122 8.36 10.85 0.40
CA THR A 122 8.89 12.14 -0.08
C THR A 122 8.63 13.23 0.94
N GLN A 123 9.09 14.44 0.69
CA GLN A 123 9.05 15.53 1.66
C GLN A 123 7.87 16.48 1.38
N PRO A 124 6.74 16.40 2.11
CA PRO A 124 5.50 17.11 1.79
C PRO A 124 5.58 18.64 1.85
N GLY A 125 6.69 19.19 2.27
CA GLY A 125 6.92 20.63 2.29
C GLY A 125 7.99 21.12 1.35
N TRP A 126 8.54 20.24 0.51
CA TRP A 126 9.67 20.54 -0.35
C TRP A 126 9.52 19.86 -1.71
N THR A 127 9.69 20.62 -2.80
CA THR A 127 9.74 20.07 -4.16
C THR A 127 11.16 20.11 -4.71
N ASP A 128 11.48 19.21 -5.62
CA ASP A 128 12.78 19.09 -6.31
C ASP A 128 13.04 20.25 -7.30
N GLY A 129 12.55 21.42 -6.98
CA GLY A 129 12.71 22.62 -7.80
C GLY A 129 13.71 23.62 -7.24
N PRO A 130 14.15 24.60 -8.06
CA PRO A 130 15.00 25.68 -7.57
C PRO A 130 14.27 26.66 -6.64
N PHE A 131 12.95 26.58 -6.55
CA PHE A 131 12.11 27.51 -5.82
C PHE A 131 11.02 26.78 -5.02
N ASN A 132 11.15 26.83 -3.71
CA ASN A 132 10.12 26.41 -2.77
C ASN A 132 9.50 27.65 -2.11
N ILE A 133 8.20 27.66 -1.87
CA ILE A 133 7.52 28.77 -1.22
C ILE A 133 7.69 28.65 0.29
N HIS A 134 8.24 29.68 0.89
CA HIS A 134 8.40 29.79 2.33
C HIS A 134 7.37 30.77 2.91
N TYR A 135 6.94 30.48 4.10
CA TYR A 135 5.89 31.24 4.78
C TYR A 135 6.42 31.85 6.09
N SER A 136 6.15 33.11 6.29
CA SER A 136 6.40 33.79 7.55
C SER A 136 5.10 34.41 8.09
N ARG A 137 5.14 34.89 9.33
CA ARG A 137 4.01 35.64 9.90
C ARG A 137 3.66 36.91 9.13
N ALA A 138 4.57 37.40 8.32
CA ALA A 138 4.39 38.60 7.49
C ALA A 138 3.90 38.28 6.05
N GLY A 139 3.79 37.01 5.68
CA GLY A 139 3.38 36.56 4.36
C GLY A 139 4.38 35.59 3.72
N THR A 140 4.19 35.31 2.43
CA THR A 140 5.09 34.46 1.64
C THR A 140 6.45 35.10 1.44
N ILE A 141 7.47 34.29 1.38
CA ILE A 141 8.85 34.67 1.11
C ILE A 141 9.28 33.90 -0.14
N ASP A 142 10.09 34.51 -0.98
CA ASP A 142 10.70 33.84 -2.14
C ASP A 142 11.44 32.58 -1.68
N GLY A 143 11.22 31.48 -2.40
CA GLY A 143 11.76 30.18 -2.05
C GLY A 143 13.23 30.03 -2.42
N ASN A 144 13.85 29.13 -1.71
CA ASN A 144 15.17 28.59 -2.01
C ASN A 144 15.03 27.12 -2.37
N PRO A 145 16.04 26.50 -3.02
CA PRO A 145 16.05 25.05 -3.19
C PRO A 145 15.99 24.37 -1.83
N PRO A 146 15.48 23.12 -1.77
CA PRO A 146 15.42 22.36 -0.53
C PRO A 146 16.81 22.24 0.09
N PRO A 147 16.93 22.24 1.42
CA PRO A 147 18.18 21.99 2.11
C PRO A 147 18.76 20.62 1.72
N SER A 148 20.07 20.52 1.58
CA SER A 148 20.75 19.27 1.21
C SER A 148 20.74 18.19 2.29
N ASP A 149 20.27 18.51 3.48
CA ASP A 149 20.27 17.65 4.66
C ASP A 149 18.88 17.13 5.07
N ILE A 150 17.85 17.38 4.23
CA ILE A 150 16.50 16.83 4.47
C ILE A 150 16.32 15.38 4.00
N GLY A 151 17.39 14.74 3.56
CA GLY A 151 17.36 13.41 2.96
C GLY A 151 17.00 13.42 1.48
N PRO A 152 16.96 12.26 0.84
CA PRO A 152 16.54 12.18 -0.55
C PRO A 152 15.06 12.59 -0.64
N LEU A 153 14.77 13.52 -1.53
CA LEU A 153 13.39 13.82 -1.96
C LEU A 153 12.79 12.62 -2.69
N ASP A 154 13.67 11.84 -3.32
CA ASP A 154 13.38 10.52 -3.87
C ASP A 154 14.23 9.50 -3.09
N PRO A 155 13.64 8.54 -2.37
CA PRO A 155 14.36 7.56 -1.56
C PRO A 155 15.31 6.69 -2.38
N ASP A 156 15.12 6.55 -3.67
CA ASP A 156 15.88 5.59 -4.46
C ASP A 156 17.09 6.16 -5.18
N GLY A 157 17.23 7.49 -5.32
CA GLY A 157 18.42 8.18 -5.85
C GLY A 157 18.97 7.71 -7.21
N THR A 158 18.30 6.80 -7.88
CA THR A 158 18.81 6.10 -9.07
C THR A 158 17.85 6.00 -10.25
N GLU A 159 16.56 6.17 -10.07
CA GLU A 159 15.59 6.36 -11.16
C GLU A 159 14.42 7.21 -10.64
N PRO A 160 13.83 8.08 -11.47
CA PRO A 160 12.55 8.66 -11.10
C PRO A 160 11.58 7.50 -10.82
N PRO A 161 10.75 7.59 -9.77
CA PRO A 161 9.67 6.63 -9.60
C PRO A 161 8.96 6.49 -10.95
N PRO A 162 8.47 5.29 -11.31
CA PRO A 162 7.65 5.16 -12.51
C PRO A 162 6.62 6.28 -12.46
N PRO A 163 6.38 6.99 -13.58
CA PRO A 163 5.52 8.17 -13.59
C PRO A 163 4.28 7.83 -12.79
N GLU A 164 3.99 8.66 -11.77
CA GLU A 164 2.82 8.43 -10.93
C GLU A 164 1.65 8.12 -11.83
N PRO A 165 0.85 7.08 -11.49
CA PRO A 165 -0.35 6.82 -12.25
C PRO A 165 -1.09 8.14 -12.38
N PRO A 166 -1.44 8.60 -13.59
CA PRO A 166 -2.10 9.88 -13.75
C PRO A 166 -3.26 9.92 -12.78
N LEU A 167 -3.27 10.91 -11.89
CA LEU A 167 -4.43 11.16 -11.04
C LEU A 167 -5.65 11.08 -11.97
N PRO A 168 -6.72 10.39 -11.57
CA PRO A 168 -7.89 10.24 -12.43
C PRO A 168 -8.21 11.60 -13.01
N PRO A 169 -8.51 11.70 -14.32
CA PRO A 169 -8.71 12.96 -15.00
C PRO A 169 -9.67 13.79 -14.16
N ASP A 170 -9.16 14.89 -13.66
CA ASP A 170 -9.96 15.82 -12.87
C ASP A 170 -10.93 16.45 -13.87
N ASP A 171 -12.20 16.02 -13.86
CA ASP A 171 -13.25 16.73 -14.59
C ASP A 171 -13.35 18.20 -14.12
N ASP A 172 -12.66 18.54 -13.04
CA ASP A 172 -12.51 19.84 -12.45
C ASP A 172 -11.29 20.64 -12.96
N ALA A 173 -10.52 20.11 -13.92
CA ALA A 173 -9.32 20.76 -14.49
C ALA A 173 -9.55 22.16 -15.10
N ASN A 174 -10.78 22.67 -15.08
CA ASN A 174 -11.14 24.02 -15.54
C ASN A 174 -11.48 24.99 -14.40
N LEU A 175 -11.28 24.62 -13.13
CA LEU A 175 -11.57 25.52 -12.00
C LEU A 175 -10.27 26.21 -11.50
N PRO A 176 -10.35 27.49 -11.14
CA PRO A 176 -9.21 28.24 -10.64
C PRO A 176 -8.65 27.60 -9.35
N PRO A 177 -7.33 27.65 -9.12
CA PRO A 177 -6.73 27.19 -7.87
C PRO A 177 -7.43 27.84 -6.65
N GLY A 178 -7.83 27.02 -5.66
CA GLY A 178 -8.45 27.48 -4.41
C GLY A 178 -9.98 27.43 -4.34
N GLN A 179 -10.69 26.90 -5.35
CA GLN A 179 -12.16 26.82 -5.32
C GLN A 179 -12.76 25.41 -5.19
N LEU A 180 -11.95 24.36 -5.14
CA LEU A 180 -12.43 23.00 -4.99
C LEU A 180 -12.47 22.57 -3.52
N LYS A 181 -13.49 23.00 -2.79
CA LYS A 181 -13.91 22.25 -1.61
C LYS A 181 -14.62 20.99 -2.10
N ARG A 182 -13.90 19.88 -2.21
CA ARG A 182 -14.54 18.56 -2.38
C ARG A 182 -15.61 18.41 -1.30
N ALA A 183 -16.80 17.95 -1.67
CA ALA A 183 -17.85 17.72 -0.69
C ALA A 183 -17.34 16.71 0.36
N THR A 184 -17.42 17.09 1.61
CA THR A 184 -16.94 16.27 2.73
C THR A 184 -18.12 15.77 3.56
N ILE A 185 -18.09 14.48 3.90
CA ILE A 185 -19.06 13.85 4.81
C ILE A 185 -18.29 13.27 5.99
N VAL A 186 -18.67 13.65 7.20
CA VAL A 186 -18.06 13.08 8.41
C VAL A 186 -18.96 11.98 8.97
N VAL A 187 -18.39 10.81 9.24
CA VAL A 187 -19.04 9.64 9.84
C VAL A 187 -18.49 9.45 11.26
N ARG A 188 -19.40 9.46 12.24
CA ARG A 188 -19.06 9.28 13.67
C ARG A 188 -19.38 7.87 14.13
N PRO A 189 -18.80 7.39 15.24
CA PRO A 189 -19.21 6.13 15.84
C PRO A 189 -20.72 6.09 16.07
N GLY A 190 -21.37 5.05 15.51
CA GLY A 190 -22.83 4.90 15.49
C GLY A 190 -23.52 5.35 14.20
N ASP A 191 -22.84 6.11 13.36
CA ASP A 191 -23.33 6.41 12.00
C ASP A 191 -23.05 5.24 11.04
N SER A 192 -23.81 5.16 9.96
CA SER A 192 -23.59 4.20 8.88
C SER A 192 -22.62 4.78 7.84
N ILE A 193 -21.54 4.06 7.57
CA ILE A 193 -20.60 4.38 6.49
C ILE A 193 -21.30 4.20 5.14
N GLN A 194 -22.08 3.12 4.95
CA GLN A 194 -22.81 2.90 3.70
C GLN A 194 -23.79 4.03 3.41
N ALA A 195 -24.52 4.50 4.41
CA ALA A 195 -25.42 5.63 4.21
C ALA A 195 -24.68 6.94 3.82
N ALA A 196 -23.43 7.09 4.26
CA ALA A 196 -22.58 8.20 3.80
C ALA A 196 -22.15 8.00 2.34
N ILE A 197 -21.76 6.79 1.92
CA ILE A 197 -21.44 6.44 0.53
C ILE A 197 -22.67 6.67 -0.37
N ASP A 198 -23.86 6.24 0.07
CA ASP A 198 -25.09 6.35 -0.73
C ASP A 198 -25.48 7.80 -1.04
N ARG A 199 -25.27 8.71 -0.09
CA ARG A 199 -25.55 10.14 -0.29
C ARG A 199 -24.41 10.93 -0.92
N ALA A 200 -23.21 10.34 -1.00
CA ALA A 200 -22.06 10.97 -1.60
C ALA A 200 -22.26 11.20 -3.11
N LYS A 201 -21.72 12.27 -3.62
CA LYS A 201 -21.56 12.52 -5.06
C LYS A 201 -20.20 12.00 -5.50
N PRO A 202 -19.98 11.74 -6.80
CA PRO A 202 -18.63 11.49 -7.30
C PRO A 202 -17.63 12.55 -6.79
N GLY A 203 -16.43 12.12 -6.43
CA GLY A 203 -15.38 12.98 -5.86
C GLY A 203 -15.56 13.34 -4.38
N THR A 204 -16.53 12.77 -3.66
CA THR A 204 -16.74 13.07 -2.24
C THR A 204 -15.73 12.36 -1.35
N ARG A 205 -15.20 13.08 -0.36
CA ARG A 205 -14.41 12.52 0.75
C ARG A 205 -15.31 12.16 1.93
N ILE A 206 -15.15 10.95 2.45
CA ILE A 206 -15.89 10.44 3.60
C ILE A 206 -14.90 10.19 4.73
N TYR A 207 -14.93 11.08 5.72
CA TYR A 207 -14.08 11.00 6.91
C TYR A 207 -14.75 10.20 7.98
N ILE A 208 -14.05 9.16 8.43
CA ILE A 208 -14.58 8.21 9.39
C ILE A 208 -13.78 8.39 10.68
N LEU A 209 -14.42 8.87 11.73
CA LEU A 209 -13.77 9.02 13.03
C LEU A 209 -13.45 7.65 13.64
N ALA A 210 -12.37 7.59 14.42
CA ALA A 210 -11.91 6.34 15.03
C ALA A 210 -13.00 5.67 15.86
N GLY A 211 -13.21 4.39 15.63
CA GLY A 211 -14.24 3.59 16.26
C GLY A 211 -14.42 2.25 15.55
N THR A 212 -15.31 1.42 16.07
CA THR A 212 -15.68 0.16 15.43
C THR A 212 -17.00 0.34 14.71
N TYR A 213 -17.03 -0.07 13.45
CA TYR A 213 -18.17 0.03 12.54
C TYR A 213 -18.51 -1.34 11.97
N SER A 214 -19.78 -1.55 11.73
CA SER A 214 -20.28 -2.73 11.04
C SER A 214 -21.59 -2.39 10.33
N GLU A 215 -21.85 -3.02 9.19
CA GLU A 215 -23.02 -2.76 8.35
C GLU A 215 -23.78 -4.06 8.10
N LEU A 216 -25.10 -4.04 8.32
CA LEU A 216 -25.98 -5.21 8.13
C LEU A 216 -26.91 -5.08 6.93
N GLN A 217 -26.89 -3.94 6.24
CA GLN A 217 -27.85 -3.63 5.18
C GLN A 217 -27.68 -4.56 3.96
N ASN A 218 -26.46 -5.00 3.68
CA ASN A 218 -26.18 -5.95 2.62
C ASN A 218 -25.72 -7.29 3.24
N PRO A 219 -26.36 -8.41 2.94
CA PRO A 219 -26.00 -9.71 3.52
C PRO A 219 -24.71 -10.29 2.92
N THR A 220 -24.24 -9.78 1.79
CA THR A 220 -23.05 -10.28 1.09
C THR A 220 -21.83 -9.43 1.35
N ASN A 221 -21.96 -8.11 1.28
CA ASN A 221 -20.84 -7.17 1.39
C ASN A 221 -21.06 -6.20 2.55
N GLY A 222 -20.00 -5.82 3.22
CA GLY A 222 -20.04 -4.80 4.25
C GLY A 222 -20.32 -3.42 3.65
N LEU A 223 -19.47 -2.99 2.70
CA LEU A 223 -19.65 -1.73 1.97
C LEU A 223 -19.60 -1.97 0.46
N ASN A 224 -20.41 -1.20 -0.28
CA ASN A 224 -20.39 -1.16 -1.74
C ASN A 224 -20.13 0.26 -2.22
N ILE A 225 -19.13 0.42 -3.07
CA ILE A 225 -18.74 1.70 -3.67
C ILE A 225 -18.81 1.55 -5.18
N THR A 226 -19.69 2.31 -5.82
CA THR A 226 -19.92 2.26 -7.27
C THR A 226 -19.75 3.63 -7.95
N LYS A 227 -19.33 4.63 -7.19
CA LYS A 227 -19.20 6.02 -7.66
C LYS A 227 -17.75 6.41 -7.81
N ASN A 228 -17.43 7.11 -8.88
CA ASN A 228 -16.09 7.62 -9.17
C ASN A 228 -15.59 8.58 -8.08
N GLY A 229 -14.30 8.51 -7.80
CA GLY A 229 -13.59 9.48 -6.96
C GLY A 229 -13.96 9.48 -5.48
N ILE A 230 -14.58 8.42 -4.97
CA ILE A 230 -14.88 8.32 -3.53
C ILE A 230 -13.60 8.06 -2.76
N SER A 231 -13.35 8.89 -1.73
CA SER A 231 -12.29 8.65 -0.75
C SER A 231 -12.88 8.26 0.59
N LEU A 232 -12.45 7.11 1.15
CA LEU A 232 -12.73 6.69 2.52
C LEU A 232 -11.50 6.95 3.38
N ILE A 233 -11.55 7.94 4.26
CA ILE A 233 -10.40 8.33 5.08
C ILE A 233 -10.73 8.09 6.55
N GLY A 234 -10.04 7.12 7.14
CA GLY A 234 -10.17 6.78 8.55
C GLY A 234 -9.25 7.62 9.42
N GLN A 235 -9.78 8.16 10.50
CA GLN A 235 -8.95 8.72 11.56
C GLN A 235 -8.11 7.61 12.19
N THR A 236 -6.79 7.77 12.15
CA THR A 236 -5.85 6.82 12.73
C THR A 236 -4.80 7.51 13.59
N THR A 237 -4.45 6.89 14.70
CA THR A 237 -3.34 7.26 15.58
C THR A 237 -2.80 5.98 16.22
N LYS A 238 -1.65 6.02 16.91
CA LYS A 238 -1.14 4.85 17.65
C LYS A 238 -2.16 4.19 18.58
N LYS A 239 -3.17 4.94 19.05
CA LYS A 239 -4.15 4.46 20.04
C LYS A 239 -5.57 4.35 19.52
N LYS A 240 -5.88 4.93 18.37
CA LYS A 240 -7.23 5.00 17.83
C LYS A 240 -7.18 4.75 16.32
N ARG A 241 -8.04 3.88 15.84
CA ARG A 241 -8.14 3.52 14.44
C ARG A 241 -9.60 3.25 14.08
N VAL A 242 -9.94 3.41 12.83
CA VAL A 242 -11.21 2.93 12.29
C VAL A 242 -11.10 1.42 12.11
N ILE A 243 -12.03 0.69 12.72
CA ILE A 243 -12.15 -0.76 12.56
C ILE A 243 -13.48 -1.04 11.87
N PHE A 244 -13.43 -1.59 10.68
CA PHE A 244 -14.59 -2.09 9.97
C PHE A 244 -14.63 -3.61 10.05
N GLU A 245 -15.66 -4.15 10.71
CA GLU A 245 -15.73 -5.57 10.99
C GLU A 245 -17.02 -6.20 10.47
N ASN A 246 -16.95 -7.50 10.22
CA ASN A 246 -18.08 -8.29 9.76
C ASN A 246 -19.20 -8.26 10.80
N ALA A 247 -20.36 -7.78 10.40
CA ALA A 247 -21.55 -7.68 11.28
C ALA A 247 -22.30 -9.01 11.46
N GLY A 248 -21.94 -10.03 10.69
CA GLY A 248 -22.65 -11.31 10.72
C GLY A 248 -21.94 -12.38 9.92
N ASN A 249 -22.40 -12.67 8.72
CA ASN A 249 -21.88 -13.75 7.89
C ASN A 249 -21.52 -13.26 6.46
N GLN A 250 -21.15 -11.97 6.35
CA GLN A 250 -20.83 -11.35 5.07
C GLN A 250 -19.57 -11.93 4.45
N ARG A 251 -19.57 -11.99 3.13
CA ARG A 251 -18.44 -12.53 2.36
C ARG A 251 -17.33 -11.52 2.26
N ASN A 252 -17.63 -10.30 1.79
CA ASN A 252 -16.65 -9.28 1.51
C ASN A 252 -16.79 -8.08 2.44
N GLY A 253 -15.66 -7.46 2.78
CA GLY A 253 -15.64 -6.25 3.60
C GLY A 253 -16.04 -5.03 2.77
N ILE A 254 -15.14 -4.54 1.96
CA ILE A 254 -15.35 -3.37 1.11
C ILE A 254 -15.21 -3.79 -0.35
N VAL A 255 -16.21 -3.45 -1.15
CA VAL A 255 -16.27 -3.77 -2.58
C VAL A 255 -16.37 -2.47 -3.38
N VAL A 256 -15.47 -2.31 -4.34
CA VAL A 256 -15.34 -1.13 -5.19
C VAL A 256 -15.41 -1.59 -6.64
N VAL A 257 -16.52 -1.33 -7.30
CA VAL A 257 -16.78 -1.79 -8.67
C VAL A 257 -17.63 -0.78 -9.42
N PRO A 258 -17.54 -0.68 -10.75
CA PRO A 258 -18.47 0.10 -11.55
C PRO A 258 -19.94 -0.30 -11.31
N GLU A 259 -20.86 0.64 -11.44
CA GLU A 259 -22.29 0.43 -11.11
C GLU A 259 -22.92 -0.71 -11.92
N ASP A 260 -22.54 -0.86 -13.19
CA ASP A 260 -23.03 -1.92 -14.09
C ASP A 260 -22.46 -3.32 -13.75
N ARG A 261 -21.49 -3.39 -12.84
CA ARG A 261 -20.87 -4.60 -12.33
C ARG A 261 -21.29 -4.97 -10.92
N ALA A 262 -22.03 -4.12 -10.24
CA ALA A 262 -22.45 -4.32 -8.86
C ALA A 262 -23.24 -5.63 -8.65
N ASP A 263 -23.99 -6.07 -9.65
CA ASP A 263 -24.77 -7.30 -9.61
C ASP A 263 -23.94 -8.55 -9.94
N CYS A 264 -22.76 -8.41 -10.53
CA CYS A 264 -21.89 -9.52 -10.95
C CYS A 264 -20.81 -9.89 -9.92
N MET A 265 -20.80 -9.26 -8.75
CA MET A 265 -19.84 -9.55 -7.68
C MET A 265 -19.79 -10.99 -7.19
N SER A 266 -20.81 -11.78 -7.50
CA SER A 266 -20.81 -13.23 -7.25
C SER A 266 -20.05 -14.04 -8.30
N CYS A 267 -19.74 -13.44 -9.45
CA CYS A 267 -19.12 -14.15 -10.58
C CYS A 267 -17.64 -14.46 -10.33
N HIS A 268 -16.97 -13.69 -9.46
CA HIS A 268 -15.54 -13.84 -9.18
C HIS A 268 -15.22 -14.38 -7.79
N THR A 269 -16.20 -14.45 -6.90
CA THR A 269 -15.98 -14.89 -5.52
C THR A 269 -16.23 -16.37 -5.29
N ASP A 270 -16.81 -17.07 -6.26
CA ASP A 270 -16.87 -18.51 -6.33
C ASP A 270 -15.90 -18.99 -7.41
N LEU A 271 -14.62 -18.95 -7.11
CA LEU A 271 -13.62 -19.71 -7.86
C LEU A 271 -13.86 -21.21 -7.62
N ALA A 272 -15.00 -21.70 -8.07
CA ALA A 272 -15.20 -23.08 -8.44
C ALA A 272 -15.22 -23.07 -9.96
N PRO A 273 -14.28 -23.74 -10.65
CA PRO A 273 -14.31 -23.86 -12.10
C PRO A 273 -15.60 -24.57 -12.53
N PRO A 274 -16.07 -24.32 -13.77
CA PRO A 274 -15.38 -23.59 -14.81
C PRO A 274 -16.10 -22.28 -15.17
N PHE A 275 -15.34 -21.26 -15.56
CA PHE A 275 -15.90 -20.15 -16.33
C PHE A 275 -16.63 -20.70 -17.55
N PRO A 276 -17.80 -20.16 -17.93
CA PRO A 276 -18.50 -20.64 -19.10
C PRO A 276 -17.62 -20.45 -20.34
N ILE A 277 -17.06 -21.56 -20.83
CA ILE A 277 -16.36 -21.61 -22.10
C ILE A 277 -17.44 -21.46 -23.16
N LYS A 278 -17.43 -20.37 -23.90
CA LYS A 278 -18.22 -20.22 -25.12
C LYS A 278 -17.28 -20.26 -26.30
N ASP A 279 -17.46 -21.27 -27.13
CA ASP A 279 -16.70 -21.50 -28.37
C ASP A 279 -15.21 -21.86 -28.16
N GLY A 280 -14.86 -22.51 -27.01
CA GLY A 280 -13.50 -22.97 -26.73
C GLY A 280 -12.56 -21.91 -26.23
N VAL A 281 -13.03 -20.69 -25.97
CA VAL A 281 -12.27 -19.61 -25.41
C VAL A 281 -12.85 -19.31 -24.04
N PRO A 282 -12.03 -19.35 -22.95
CA PRO A 282 -12.42 -18.72 -21.70
C PRO A 282 -12.82 -17.28 -22.05
N LYS A 283 -14.00 -16.85 -21.64
CA LYS A 283 -14.34 -15.43 -21.73
C LYS A 283 -13.47 -14.73 -20.71
N GLY A 284 -12.26 -14.39 -21.14
CA GLY A 284 -11.32 -13.61 -20.35
C GLY A 284 -12.02 -12.41 -19.78
N LEU A 285 -11.78 -12.19 -18.53
CA LEU A 285 -12.13 -10.96 -17.84
C LEU A 285 -11.41 -9.84 -18.58
N LYS A 286 -12.14 -9.07 -19.37
CA LYS A 286 -11.55 -7.96 -20.12
C LYS A 286 -11.63 -6.74 -19.25
N MET A 287 -10.55 -5.97 -19.14
CA MET A 287 -10.66 -4.58 -18.74
C MET A 287 -11.68 -3.93 -19.69
N ARG A 288 -12.88 -3.67 -19.20
CA ARG A 288 -13.98 -3.18 -20.01
C ARG A 288 -14.34 -1.77 -19.60
N GLU A 289 -14.60 -0.95 -20.58
CA GLU A 289 -15.38 0.25 -20.36
C GLU A 289 -16.86 -0.13 -20.08
N PRO A 290 -17.53 0.53 -19.12
CA PRO A 290 -17.00 1.65 -18.37
C PRO A 290 -16.11 1.19 -17.21
N MET A 291 -15.01 1.91 -16.98
CA MET A 291 -14.17 1.79 -15.79
C MET A 291 -14.67 2.76 -14.70
N MET A 292 -14.41 2.42 -13.46
CA MET A 292 -14.52 3.37 -12.35
C MET A 292 -13.25 4.22 -12.29
N TYR A 293 -13.39 5.52 -12.16
CA TYR A 293 -12.26 6.44 -12.10
C TYR A 293 -12.05 6.99 -10.70
N GLY A 294 -10.87 6.76 -10.16
CA GLY A 294 -10.44 7.22 -8.85
C GLY A 294 -11.13 6.53 -7.67
N PHE A 295 -10.34 5.94 -6.83
CA PHE A 295 -10.77 5.42 -5.54
C PHE A 295 -9.64 5.57 -4.53
N GLU A 296 -9.96 5.99 -3.32
CA GLU A 296 -8.98 6.12 -2.26
C GLU A 296 -9.52 5.51 -0.96
N ILE A 297 -8.66 4.81 -0.24
CA ILE A 297 -8.94 4.33 1.11
C ILE A 297 -7.70 4.46 1.98
N ARG A 298 -7.86 5.05 3.17
CA ARG A 298 -6.76 5.26 4.12
C ARG A 298 -7.18 4.95 5.56
N GLY A 299 -6.21 4.45 6.35
CA GLY A 299 -6.31 4.39 7.81
C GLY A 299 -7.44 3.52 8.35
N ILE A 300 -7.81 2.44 7.65
CA ILE A 300 -8.92 1.57 8.02
C ILE A 300 -8.44 0.14 8.22
N THR A 301 -8.83 -0.46 9.34
CA THR A 301 -8.69 -1.91 9.56
C THR A 301 -9.98 -2.61 9.14
N ILE A 302 -9.88 -3.58 8.24
CA ILE A 302 -10.98 -4.40 7.71
C ILE A 302 -10.79 -5.83 8.23
N ARG A 303 -11.76 -6.38 8.98
CA ARG A 303 -11.52 -7.68 9.62
C ARG A 303 -12.70 -8.63 9.66
N GLY A 304 -12.36 -9.95 9.59
CA GLY A 304 -13.27 -11.04 9.91
C GLY A 304 -14.28 -11.39 8.82
N PHE A 305 -14.06 -10.96 7.58
CA PHE A 305 -14.92 -11.32 6.45
C PHE A 305 -14.58 -12.72 5.93
N ARG A 306 -15.60 -13.41 5.41
CA ARG A 306 -15.48 -14.82 5.01
C ARG A 306 -14.74 -15.03 3.69
N ASN A 307 -14.56 -13.98 2.91
CA ASN A 307 -13.89 -14.00 1.64
C ASN A 307 -12.86 -12.86 1.60
N ASN A 308 -13.19 -11.71 1.05
CA ASN A 308 -12.27 -10.61 0.80
C ASN A 308 -12.35 -9.52 1.87
N GLY A 309 -11.22 -8.93 2.24
CA GLY A 309 -11.18 -7.70 3.02
C GLY A 309 -11.57 -6.50 2.17
N LEU A 310 -10.71 -6.13 1.25
CA LEU A 310 -10.93 -5.08 0.25
C LEU A 310 -10.83 -5.68 -1.15
N PHE A 311 -11.87 -5.50 -1.93
CA PHE A 311 -11.95 -5.94 -3.33
C PHE A 311 -12.20 -4.74 -4.23
N THR A 312 -11.36 -4.56 -5.25
CA THR A 312 -11.58 -3.53 -6.28
C THR A 312 -11.53 -4.17 -7.67
N GLU A 313 -12.48 -3.84 -8.53
CA GLU A 313 -12.54 -4.36 -9.90
C GLU A 313 -12.81 -3.24 -10.89
N ASN A 314 -12.08 -3.23 -12.01
CA ASN A 314 -12.20 -2.23 -13.08
C ASN A 314 -12.04 -0.77 -12.57
N VAL A 315 -11.02 -0.52 -11.79
CA VAL A 315 -10.72 0.82 -11.27
C VAL A 315 -9.46 1.37 -11.97
N ASP A 316 -9.58 2.56 -12.54
CA ASP A 316 -8.46 3.34 -13.08
C ASP A 316 -8.11 4.46 -12.10
N GLY A 317 -6.90 4.41 -11.56
CA GLY A 317 -6.46 5.29 -10.49
C GLY A 317 -7.02 4.90 -9.12
N PHE A 318 -6.26 4.13 -8.33
CA PHE A 318 -6.64 3.82 -6.95
C PHE A 318 -5.47 4.00 -5.98
N ALA A 319 -5.80 4.40 -4.76
CA ALA A 319 -4.84 4.52 -3.67
C ALA A 319 -5.35 3.78 -2.42
N ILE A 320 -4.59 2.79 -1.95
CA ILE A 320 -4.86 1.99 -0.76
C ILE A 320 -3.70 2.21 0.20
N ILE A 321 -3.89 3.06 1.20
CA ILE A 321 -2.79 3.54 2.06
C ILE A 321 -3.13 3.30 3.52
N ASP A 322 -2.17 2.74 4.28
CA ASP A 322 -2.36 2.40 5.69
C ASP A 322 -3.65 1.61 5.96
N VAL A 323 -3.94 0.62 5.10
CA VAL A 323 -5.07 -0.30 5.27
C VAL A 323 -4.60 -1.60 5.90
N GLU A 324 -5.29 -2.04 6.95
CA GLU A 324 -5.04 -3.35 7.55
C GLU A 324 -6.17 -4.31 7.22
N SER A 325 -5.85 -5.40 6.53
CA SER A 325 -6.76 -6.52 6.29
C SER A 325 -6.42 -7.66 7.26
N ILE A 326 -7.31 -7.99 8.19
CA ILE A 326 -7.02 -8.93 9.28
C ILE A 326 -8.03 -10.08 9.29
N ASN A 327 -7.54 -11.31 9.13
CA ASN A 327 -8.35 -12.53 9.18
C ASN A 327 -9.55 -12.48 8.21
N ASN A 328 -9.33 -11.96 7.02
CA ASN A 328 -10.25 -12.08 5.90
C ASN A 328 -9.80 -13.29 5.08
N ARG A 329 -10.63 -14.33 5.01
CA ARG A 329 -10.18 -15.70 4.78
C ARG A 329 -9.55 -15.98 3.42
N ASN A 330 -10.03 -15.31 2.35
CA ASN A 330 -9.55 -15.56 1.01
C ASN A 330 -8.47 -14.53 0.64
N TYR A 331 -8.88 -13.32 0.27
CA TYR A 331 -7.97 -12.24 -0.11
C TYR A 331 -8.02 -11.08 0.88
N GLY A 332 -6.87 -10.61 1.28
CA GLY A 332 -6.80 -9.45 2.16
C GLY A 332 -7.11 -8.16 1.42
N ILE A 333 -6.29 -7.80 0.47
CA ILE A 333 -6.42 -6.65 -0.43
C ILE A 333 -6.29 -7.16 -1.86
N PHE A 334 -7.31 -6.94 -2.67
CA PHE A 334 -7.43 -7.59 -3.97
C PHE A 334 -7.92 -6.61 -5.06
N PRO A 335 -7.03 -5.88 -5.72
CA PRO A 335 -7.32 -5.23 -6.99
C PRO A 335 -7.24 -6.22 -8.15
N THR A 336 -8.26 -6.18 -9.01
CA THR A 336 -8.32 -6.94 -10.27
C THR A 336 -8.81 -6.07 -11.41
N LEU A 337 -8.41 -6.38 -12.65
CA LEU A 337 -8.82 -5.67 -13.87
C LEU A 337 -8.62 -4.14 -13.76
N SER A 338 -7.67 -3.72 -12.95
CA SER A 338 -7.48 -2.34 -12.53
C SER A 338 -6.14 -1.80 -13.02
N LYS A 339 -5.98 -0.49 -13.06
CA LYS A 339 -4.72 0.12 -13.47
C LYS A 339 -4.43 1.42 -12.73
N ASN A 340 -3.17 1.85 -12.84
CA ASN A 340 -2.70 3.09 -12.22
C ASN A 340 -2.96 3.09 -10.71
N GLY A 341 -2.42 2.08 -10.01
CA GLY A 341 -2.73 1.82 -8.60
C GLY A 341 -1.54 1.97 -7.65
N LEU A 342 -1.82 2.41 -6.44
CA LEU A 342 -0.88 2.43 -5.33
C LEU A 342 -1.44 1.64 -4.14
N ILE A 343 -0.65 0.69 -3.62
CA ILE A 343 -0.88 0.04 -2.32
C ILE A 343 0.36 0.33 -1.47
N SER A 344 0.19 1.08 -0.38
CA SER A 344 1.32 1.53 0.42
C SER A 344 1.04 1.45 1.92
N HIS A 345 2.09 1.19 2.72
CA HIS A 345 2.01 1.11 4.19
C HIS A 345 0.86 0.23 4.71
N SER A 346 0.45 -0.73 3.89
CA SER A 346 -0.72 -1.57 4.16
C SER A 346 -0.30 -2.93 4.72
N LYS A 347 -1.22 -3.56 5.47
CA LYS A 347 -0.96 -4.87 6.08
C LYS A 347 -2.04 -5.86 5.69
N SER A 348 -1.64 -7.09 5.39
CA SER A 348 -2.58 -8.19 5.25
C SER A 348 -2.13 -9.40 6.04
N ILE A 349 -2.97 -9.81 6.99
CA ILE A 349 -2.65 -10.87 7.96
C ILE A 349 -3.78 -11.88 8.01
N GLY A 350 -3.44 -13.16 7.78
CA GLY A 350 -4.35 -14.28 8.03
C GLY A 350 -5.38 -14.53 6.93
N SER A 351 -5.04 -14.31 5.67
CA SER A 351 -5.77 -14.86 4.52
C SER A 351 -5.40 -16.34 4.39
N ASP A 352 -6.06 -17.19 5.19
CA ASP A 352 -5.67 -18.58 5.43
C ASP A 352 -6.04 -19.53 4.27
N LEU A 353 -6.79 -19.07 3.27
CA LEU A 353 -7.16 -19.86 2.09
C LEU A 353 -6.46 -19.42 0.82
N ASP A 354 -5.90 -18.18 0.81
CA ASP A 354 -5.31 -17.59 -0.37
C ASP A 354 -4.36 -16.43 -0.04
N SER A 355 -4.41 -15.31 -0.74
CA SER A 355 -3.37 -14.30 -0.77
C SER A 355 -3.62 -13.09 0.15
N GLY A 356 -2.54 -12.59 0.75
CA GLY A 356 -2.58 -11.37 1.56
C GLY A 356 -2.88 -10.14 0.71
N ILE A 357 -2.01 -9.83 -0.22
CA ILE A 357 -2.20 -8.76 -1.21
C ILE A 357 -2.08 -9.40 -2.59
N TRP A 358 -3.13 -9.33 -3.39
CA TRP A 358 -3.18 -9.90 -4.72
C TRP A 358 -3.50 -8.83 -5.77
N VAL A 359 -2.61 -8.65 -6.74
CA VAL A 359 -2.80 -7.81 -7.92
C VAL A 359 -3.01 -8.72 -9.12
N GLU A 360 -4.20 -8.70 -9.71
CA GLU A 360 -4.60 -9.63 -10.76
C GLU A 360 -5.03 -8.89 -12.02
N THR A 361 -4.59 -9.37 -13.19
CA THR A 361 -4.99 -8.86 -14.52
C THR A 361 -5.01 -7.32 -14.55
N SER A 362 -3.95 -6.74 -14.00
CA SER A 362 -3.83 -5.30 -13.73
C SER A 362 -2.56 -4.73 -14.36
N GLU A 363 -2.49 -3.42 -14.51
CA GLU A 363 -1.40 -2.73 -15.17
C GLU A 363 -0.98 -1.48 -14.37
N ASN A 364 0.33 -1.22 -14.32
CA ASN A 364 0.90 -0.05 -13.66
C ASN A 364 0.44 0.08 -12.19
N VAL A 365 0.81 -0.89 -11.36
CA VAL A 365 0.49 -0.90 -9.92
C VAL A 365 1.76 -0.98 -9.09
N VAL A 366 1.85 -0.12 -8.10
CA VAL A 366 2.93 -0.10 -7.11
C VAL A 366 2.45 -0.65 -5.79
N VAL A 367 3.16 -1.65 -5.24
CA VAL A 367 2.95 -2.19 -3.88
C VAL A 367 4.21 -1.95 -3.07
N ARG A 368 4.15 -1.10 -2.06
CA ARG A 368 5.36 -0.76 -1.32
C ARG A 368 5.14 -0.54 0.18
N ASN A 369 6.23 -0.61 0.95
CA ASN A 369 6.23 -0.38 2.39
C ASN A 369 5.11 -1.16 3.12
N SER A 370 4.76 -2.34 2.59
CA SER A 370 3.63 -3.13 3.04
C SER A 370 4.07 -4.43 3.69
N PHE A 371 3.24 -4.97 4.58
CA PHE A 371 3.55 -6.13 5.40
C PHE A 371 2.50 -7.23 5.19
N VAL A 372 2.95 -8.47 4.97
CA VAL A 372 2.06 -9.62 4.81
C VAL A 372 2.51 -10.80 5.67
N SER A 373 1.57 -11.41 6.41
CA SER A 373 1.89 -12.52 7.31
C SER A 373 0.73 -13.49 7.51
N GLY A 374 1.05 -14.77 7.65
CA GLY A 374 0.07 -15.80 7.97
C GLY A 374 -0.88 -16.18 6.84
N ASN A 375 -0.62 -15.74 5.62
CA ASN A 375 -1.41 -16.03 4.42
C ASN A 375 -0.95 -17.33 3.74
N VAL A 376 -1.60 -17.77 2.68
CA VAL A 376 -1.01 -18.76 1.76
C VAL A 376 0.04 -18.02 0.94
N ASN A 377 -0.31 -17.15 0.02
CA ASN A 377 0.67 -16.24 -0.56
C ASN A 377 0.70 -14.93 0.23
N GLY A 378 1.89 -14.43 0.53
CA GLY A 378 2.04 -13.10 1.10
C GLY A 378 1.62 -12.05 0.09
N PHE A 379 2.43 -11.85 -0.94
CA PHE A 379 2.12 -11.09 -2.14
C PHE A 379 1.83 -12.02 -3.30
N GLU A 380 0.85 -11.68 -4.11
CA GLU A 380 0.59 -12.35 -5.36
C GLU A 380 0.37 -11.34 -6.48
N VAL A 381 0.98 -11.60 -7.64
CA VAL A 381 0.74 -10.87 -8.87
C VAL A 381 0.45 -11.89 -9.96
N SER A 382 -0.73 -11.80 -10.59
CA SER A 382 -1.12 -12.76 -11.61
C SER A 382 -1.59 -12.04 -12.87
N ASN A 383 -1.12 -12.50 -14.03
CA ASN A 383 -1.51 -12.02 -15.36
C ASN A 383 -1.52 -10.49 -15.47
N SER A 384 -0.50 -9.85 -14.93
CA SER A 384 -0.39 -8.40 -14.80
C SER A 384 0.91 -7.89 -15.42
N ASP A 385 0.89 -6.65 -15.86
CA ASP A 385 2.03 -5.99 -16.49
C ASP A 385 2.43 -4.72 -15.73
N ASP A 386 3.73 -4.38 -15.77
CA ASP A 386 4.24 -3.12 -15.20
C ASP A 386 3.93 -2.97 -13.71
N ILE A 387 4.31 -3.96 -12.90
CA ILE A 387 4.06 -4.00 -11.46
C ILE A 387 5.37 -3.83 -10.70
N LEU A 388 5.38 -2.96 -9.70
CA LEU A 388 6.50 -2.81 -8.77
C LEU A 388 6.12 -3.27 -7.37
N LEU A 389 6.87 -4.24 -6.81
CA LEU A 389 6.85 -4.61 -5.40
C LEU A 389 8.15 -4.15 -4.75
N ALA A 390 8.12 -3.12 -3.90
CA ALA A 390 9.33 -2.56 -3.33
C ALA A 390 9.22 -2.27 -1.82
N HIS A 391 10.32 -2.51 -1.09
CA HIS A 391 10.40 -2.22 0.35
C HIS A 391 9.30 -2.90 1.19
N ASN A 392 8.89 -4.10 0.79
CA ASN A 392 7.86 -4.85 1.51
C ASN A 392 8.48 -5.92 2.40
N GLU A 393 7.72 -6.37 3.40
CA GLU A 393 8.07 -7.51 4.24
C GLU A 393 7.03 -8.63 4.08
N ALA A 394 7.51 -9.85 3.81
CA ALA A 394 6.69 -11.07 3.76
C ALA A 394 7.24 -12.12 4.71
N VAL A 395 6.50 -12.45 5.78
CA VAL A 395 6.96 -13.37 6.82
C VAL A 395 5.86 -14.32 7.29
N GLY A 396 6.23 -15.57 7.50
CA GLY A 396 5.30 -16.56 8.08
C GLY A 396 4.12 -16.93 7.17
N ASN A 397 4.24 -16.74 5.87
CA ASN A 397 3.29 -17.23 4.87
C ASN A 397 3.69 -18.64 4.38
N THR A 398 2.90 -19.26 3.54
CA THR A 398 3.32 -20.48 2.81
C THR A 398 4.30 -20.11 1.71
N VAL A 399 4.03 -19.01 1.01
CA VAL A 399 4.87 -18.39 -0.03
C VAL A 399 5.03 -16.91 0.29
N GLY A 400 6.24 -16.37 0.18
CA GLY A 400 6.48 -14.94 0.41
C GLY A 400 5.90 -14.07 -0.71
N ALA A 401 6.31 -14.32 -1.95
CA ALA A 401 5.80 -13.66 -3.14
C ALA A 401 5.63 -14.65 -4.30
N ALA A 402 4.43 -14.73 -4.87
CA ALA A 402 4.09 -15.55 -6.02
C ALA A 402 3.71 -14.66 -7.21
N ILE A 403 4.48 -14.74 -8.28
CA ILE A 403 4.24 -14.01 -9.52
C ILE A 403 3.93 -15.06 -10.59
N LEU A 404 2.70 -15.02 -11.11
CA LEU A 404 2.14 -16.17 -11.81
C LEU A 404 1.52 -15.77 -13.16
N LEU A 405 1.79 -16.56 -14.18
CA LEU A 405 0.97 -16.62 -15.38
C LEU A 405 -0.06 -17.75 -15.20
N LEU A 406 -1.33 -17.43 -15.16
CA LEU A 406 -2.42 -18.37 -14.89
C LEU A 406 -3.29 -18.57 -16.15
N PRO A 407 -3.56 -19.82 -16.60
CA PRO A 407 -4.29 -20.07 -17.83
C PRO A 407 -5.79 -19.80 -17.73
N ASP A 408 -6.39 -19.95 -16.56
CA ASP A 408 -7.83 -19.79 -16.32
C ASP A 408 -8.29 -18.32 -16.34
N ILE A 409 -7.36 -17.39 -16.12
CA ILE A 409 -7.58 -15.94 -16.22
C ILE A 409 -6.73 -15.30 -17.32
N PHE A 410 -6.09 -16.11 -18.16
CA PHE A 410 -5.24 -15.62 -19.24
C PHE A 410 -6.04 -14.85 -20.29
N ASP A 411 -5.59 -13.63 -20.57
CA ASP A 411 -6.08 -12.78 -21.66
C ASP A 411 -4.86 -12.39 -22.52
N ASP A 412 -4.95 -12.45 -23.82
CA ASP A 412 -3.89 -12.13 -24.78
C ASP A 412 -3.32 -10.69 -24.66
N ARG A 413 -3.90 -9.87 -23.78
CA ARG A 413 -3.48 -8.49 -23.49
C ARG A 413 -2.65 -8.35 -22.22
N ALA A 414 -2.80 -9.25 -21.29
CA ALA A 414 -2.10 -9.22 -20.01
C ALA A 414 -1.27 -10.50 -19.88
N GLY A 415 0.01 -10.41 -20.18
CA GLY A 415 0.97 -11.43 -19.81
C GLY A 415 1.25 -11.39 -18.31
N ALA A 416 2.37 -11.93 -17.90
CA ALA A 416 2.96 -11.68 -16.58
C ALA A 416 4.37 -11.16 -16.84
N LYS A 417 4.52 -9.86 -17.09
CA LYS A 417 5.80 -9.29 -17.54
C LYS A 417 6.06 -7.89 -17.00
N ARG A 418 7.33 -7.53 -16.98
CA ARG A 418 7.83 -6.26 -16.41
C ARG A 418 7.35 -6.08 -14.98
N ILE A 419 7.56 -7.14 -14.18
CA ILE A 419 7.23 -7.16 -12.76
C ILE A 419 8.53 -7.08 -11.98
N ASP A 420 8.73 -5.99 -11.28
CA ASP A 420 9.92 -5.73 -10.51
C ASP A 420 9.70 -6.01 -9.02
N LEU A 421 10.56 -6.86 -8.46
CA LEU A 421 10.60 -7.18 -7.03
C LEU A 421 11.92 -6.65 -6.45
N ARG A 422 11.87 -5.51 -5.74
CA ARG A 422 13.10 -4.81 -5.31
C ARG A 422 13.10 -4.44 -3.83
N ASN A 423 14.25 -4.55 -3.18
CA ASN A 423 14.45 -4.09 -1.81
C ASN A 423 13.46 -4.67 -0.79
N ASN A 424 12.95 -5.88 -1.01
CA ASN A 424 12.03 -6.53 -0.08
C ASN A 424 12.77 -7.42 0.91
N TRP A 425 12.16 -7.64 2.08
CA TRP A 425 12.58 -8.64 3.05
C TRP A 425 11.58 -9.80 3.08
N ILE A 426 12.00 -10.96 2.58
CA ILE A 426 11.14 -12.14 2.40
C ILE A 426 11.74 -13.30 3.20
N HIS A 427 11.11 -13.62 4.34
CA HIS A 427 11.74 -14.55 5.26
C HIS A 427 10.77 -15.45 6.02
N ASP A 428 11.27 -16.59 6.45
CA ASP A 428 10.55 -17.54 7.31
C ASP A 428 9.13 -17.90 6.78
N ASN A 429 8.93 -17.95 5.46
CA ASN A 429 7.64 -18.27 4.85
C ASN A 429 7.41 -19.78 4.80
N ASN A 430 7.33 -20.40 5.98
CA ASN A 430 7.27 -21.83 6.18
C ASN A 430 5.91 -22.33 6.72
N LYS A 431 4.87 -21.52 6.63
CA LYS A 431 3.51 -21.92 7.04
C LYS A 431 3.03 -23.09 6.19
N ALA A 432 2.44 -24.10 6.82
CA ALA A 432 1.81 -25.19 6.09
C ALA A 432 0.79 -24.66 5.07
N ASN A 433 0.78 -25.24 3.87
CA ASN A 433 -0.15 -24.81 2.83
C ASN A 433 -1.59 -25.16 3.20
N THR A 434 -2.41 -24.14 3.34
CA THR A 434 -3.82 -24.22 3.71
C THR A 434 -4.75 -23.82 2.56
N ALA A 435 -4.22 -23.65 1.35
CA ALA A 435 -4.99 -23.38 0.14
C ALA A 435 -6.05 -24.45 -0.10
N ARG A 436 -7.11 -24.10 -0.81
CA ARG A 436 -8.19 -25.02 -1.12
C ARG A 436 -7.66 -26.19 -1.97
N PRO A 437 -7.92 -27.44 -1.58
CA PRO A 437 -7.51 -28.58 -2.39
C PRO A 437 -8.03 -28.46 -3.83
N GLY A 438 -7.16 -28.69 -4.80
CA GLY A 438 -7.47 -28.59 -6.23
C GLY A 438 -7.31 -27.18 -6.83
N SER A 439 -7.01 -26.15 -6.01
CA SER A 439 -6.52 -24.88 -6.55
C SER A 439 -5.05 -25.01 -6.94
N ILE A 440 -4.58 -24.17 -7.88
CA ILE A 440 -3.17 -24.12 -8.28
C ILE A 440 -2.26 -23.84 -7.08
N LEU A 441 -2.70 -22.99 -6.17
CA LEU A 441 -1.96 -22.64 -4.96
C LEU A 441 -1.77 -23.82 -4.01
N SER A 442 -2.66 -24.83 -4.05
CA SER A 442 -2.53 -26.02 -3.19
C SER A 442 -1.33 -26.89 -3.56
N SER A 443 -0.78 -26.73 -4.76
CA SER A 443 0.42 -27.42 -5.24
C SER A 443 1.73 -26.66 -5.00
N VAL A 444 1.66 -25.39 -4.58
CA VAL A 444 2.87 -24.61 -4.31
C VAL A 444 3.52 -25.07 -3.00
N PRO A 445 4.82 -25.37 -3.00
CA PRO A 445 5.51 -25.85 -1.80
C PRO A 445 5.55 -24.81 -0.69
N SER A 446 5.23 -25.24 0.53
CA SER A 446 5.52 -24.43 1.72
C SER A 446 7.04 -24.18 1.85
N GLY A 447 7.42 -22.99 2.24
CA GLY A 447 8.82 -22.61 2.31
C GLY A 447 9.36 -21.96 1.04
N THR A 448 8.49 -21.48 0.18
CA THR A 448 8.87 -20.74 -1.03
C THR A 448 9.01 -19.24 -0.69
N GLY A 449 10.19 -18.69 -0.89
CA GLY A 449 10.43 -17.25 -0.75
C GLY A 449 9.78 -16.48 -1.89
N VAL A 450 10.30 -16.62 -3.10
CA VAL A 450 9.81 -15.97 -4.33
C VAL A 450 9.61 -17.02 -5.42
N LEU A 451 8.47 -17.00 -6.08
CA LEU A 451 8.16 -17.83 -7.26
C LEU A 451 7.77 -16.94 -8.43
N TYR A 452 8.52 -17.03 -9.53
CA TYR A 452 8.14 -16.52 -10.85
C TYR A 452 7.77 -17.72 -11.74
N LEU A 453 6.51 -17.82 -12.12
CA LEU A 453 5.95 -18.94 -12.89
C LEU A 453 5.38 -18.44 -14.23
N GLY A 454 6.05 -18.73 -15.34
CA GLY A 454 5.68 -18.23 -16.67
C GLY A 454 5.82 -16.71 -16.81
N VAL A 455 6.72 -16.10 -16.08
CA VAL A 455 6.90 -14.64 -16.01
C VAL A 455 8.00 -14.19 -16.95
N ASP A 456 7.79 -13.06 -17.63
CA ASP A 456 8.72 -12.53 -18.62
C ASP A 456 9.28 -11.16 -18.28
N GLU A 457 10.47 -10.84 -18.82
CA GLU A 457 11.06 -9.49 -18.86
C GLU A 457 11.05 -8.75 -17.51
N SER A 458 11.26 -9.47 -16.42
CA SER A 458 11.05 -9.00 -15.06
C SER A 458 12.34 -9.00 -14.24
N THR A 459 12.36 -8.26 -13.14
CA THR A 459 13.57 -8.08 -12.33
C THR A 459 13.32 -8.51 -10.87
N ILE A 460 14.26 -9.27 -10.31
CA ILE A 460 14.35 -9.56 -8.87
C ILE A 460 15.68 -8.99 -8.38
N ALA A 461 15.68 -7.86 -7.67
CA ALA A 461 16.90 -7.14 -7.35
C ALA A 461 16.95 -6.63 -5.91
N ASN A 462 18.15 -6.66 -5.31
CA ASN A 462 18.42 -6.06 -4.00
C ASN A 462 17.52 -6.56 -2.84
N ASN A 463 16.97 -7.77 -2.93
CA ASN A 463 16.14 -8.32 -1.88
C ASN A 463 16.98 -9.08 -0.85
N ILE A 464 16.51 -9.13 0.40
CA ILE A 464 17.00 -10.07 1.42
C ILE A 464 15.97 -11.20 1.51
N ILE A 465 16.40 -12.42 1.17
CA ILE A 465 15.52 -13.59 1.12
C ILE A 465 16.14 -14.69 1.98
N GLU A 466 15.50 -15.02 3.09
CA GLU A 466 16.15 -15.92 4.06
C GLU A 466 15.20 -16.88 4.77
N ASN A 467 15.75 -18.03 5.17
CA ASN A 467 15.07 -19.03 5.99
C ASN A 467 13.76 -19.54 5.38
N ASN A 468 13.63 -19.59 4.05
CA ASN A 468 12.51 -20.21 3.37
C ASN A 468 12.86 -21.66 3.05
N ASN A 469 12.19 -22.63 3.67
CA ASN A 469 12.62 -24.02 3.73
C ASN A 469 12.69 -24.74 2.37
N PHE A 470 11.92 -24.27 1.37
CA PHE A 470 11.89 -24.90 0.05
C PHE A 470 12.81 -24.21 -0.96
N THR A 471 12.69 -22.89 -1.14
CA THR A 471 13.55 -22.14 -2.06
C THR A 471 13.58 -20.65 -1.74
N GLY A 472 14.71 -20.00 -2.00
CA GLY A 472 14.80 -18.55 -1.91
C GLY A 472 14.10 -17.90 -3.10
N VAL A 473 14.61 -18.10 -4.31
CA VAL A 473 14.01 -17.63 -5.57
C VAL A 473 13.88 -18.79 -6.53
N ALA A 474 12.69 -18.99 -7.09
CA ALA A 474 12.46 -19.92 -8.18
C ALA A 474 11.92 -19.18 -9.42
N ILE A 475 12.55 -19.41 -10.56
CA ILE A 475 12.04 -19.07 -11.89
C ILE A 475 11.69 -20.35 -12.62
N ALA A 476 10.45 -20.50 -13.07
CA ALA A 476 9.92 -21.72 -13.63
C ALA A 476 9.01 -21.48 -14.84
N ASP A 477 9.09 -22.37 -15.82
CA ASP A 477 8.08 -22.47 -16.84
C ASP A 477 6.79 -23.06 -16.25
N TYR A 478 5.63 -22.55 -16.62
CA TYR A 478 4.36 -23.04 -16.07
C TYR A 478 4.20 -24.55 -16.26
N CYS A 479 4.42 -25.02 -17.46
CA CYS A 479 4.25 -26.43 -17.81
C CYS A 479 5.26 -27.39 -17.15
N VAL A 480 6.33 -26.89 -16.56
CA VAL A 480 7.30 -27.72 -15.83
C VAL A 480 6.82 -28.04 -14.42
N THR A 481 6.01 -27.19 -13.82
CA THR A 481 5.76 -27.23 -12.37
C THR A 481 4.33 -27.58 -11.97
N VAL A 482 3.35 -27.38 -12.82
CA VAL A 482 1.94 -27.43 -12.43
C VAL A 482 1.24 -28.74 -12.82
N MET A 483 1.84 -29.56 -13.66
CA MET A 483 1.20 -30.78 -14.16
C MET A 483 1.62 -32.03 -13.37
N ASP A 484 0.68 -32.97 -13.18
CA ASP A 484 0.94 -34.29 -12.57
C ASP A 484 2.05 -35.06 -13.30
N THR A 485 2.21 -34.79 -14.57
CA THR A 485 3.34 -35.22 -15.38
C THR A 485 4.00 -33.99 -15.98
N PRO A 486 5.20 -33.58 -15.51
CA PRO A 486 5.94 -32.50 -16.14
C PRO A 486 6.04 -32.79 -17.64
N PHE A 487 5.69 -31.84 -18.49
CA PHE A 487 5.75 -31.89 -19.95
C PHE A 487 4.45 -32.21 -20.70
N ASP A 488 3.29 -32.33 -20.07
CA ASP A 488 2.05 -32.67 -20.78
C ASP A 488 0.98 -31.57 -20.80
N CYS A 489 1.39 -30.33 -20.62
CA CYS A 489 0.57 -29.14 -20.78
C CYS A 489 -0.26 -29.11 -22.06
N ALA A 490 0.32 -29.62 -23.16
CA ALA A 490 -0.36 -29.70 -24.47
C ALA A 490 -1.56 -30.67 -24.51
N LEU A 491 -1.70 -31.53 -23.50
CA LEU A 491 -2.82 -32.45 -23.38
C LEU A 491 -3.94 -31.94 -22.47
N ASP A 492 -3.70 -30.87 -21.73
CA ASP A 492 -4.73 -30.24 -20.92
C ASP A 492 -5.70 -29.44 -21.82
N PRO A 493 -6.97 -29.83 -21.90
CA PRO A 493 -7.93 -29.13 -22.77
C PRO A 493 -8.29 -27.72 -22.28
N THR A 494 -7.86 -27.34 -21.09
CA THR A 494 -8.08 -25.98 -20.52
C THR A 494 -6.99 -25.01 -20.94
N ILE A 495 -5.85 -25.51 -21.44
CA ILE A 495 -4.69 -24.72 -21.84
C ILE A 495 -4.81 -24.39 -23.34
N THR A 496 -4.87 -23.11 -23.66
CA THR A 496 -4.99 -22.63 -25.04
C THR A 496 -3.63 -22.63 -25.76
N PRO A 497 -3.61 -22.67 -27.10
CA PRO A 497 -2.36 -22.53 -27.85
C PRO A 497 -1.63 -21.22 -27.60
N GLU A 498 -2.37 -20.15 -27.33
CA GLU A 498 -1.81 -18.82 -26.97
C GLU A 498 -1.08 -18.90 -25.63
N PHE A 499 -1.70 -19.50 -24.63
CA PHE A 499 -1.05 -19.72 -23.33
C PHE A 499 0.20 -20.59 -23.46
N LEU A 500 0.14 -21.67 -24.24
CA LEU A 500 1.31 -22.53 -24.49
C LEU A 500 2.47 -21.79 -25.14
N ALA A 501 2.20 -20.76 -25.93
CA ALA A 501 3.24 -19.94 -26.54
C ALA A 501 3.89 -18.98 -25.54
N ASP A 502 3.20 -18.65 -24.46
CA ASP A 502 3.60 -17.64 -23.46
C ASP A 502 4.02 -18.23 -22.09
N GLN A 503 3.87 -19.53 -21.89
CA GLN A 503 4.05 -20.18 -20.58
C GLN A 503 5.51 -20.29 -20.10
N GLN A 504 6.48 -20.02 -20.96
CA GLN A 504 7.90 -20.12 -20.65
C GLN A 504 8.39 -18.84 -19.98
N ALA A 505 8.93 -18.96 -18.79
CA ALA A 505 9.57 -17.83 -18.13
C ALA A 505 10.83 -17.39 -18.88
N SER A 506 10.89 -16.14 -19.34
CA SER A 506 11.97 -15.64 -20.19
C SER A 506 12.37 -14.19 -19.94
N GLY A 507 13.64 -13.86 -20.20
CA GLY A 507 14.13 -12.48 -20.09
C GLY A 507 14.19 -11.92 -18.66
N ASN A 508 14.09 -12.77 -17.64
CA ASN A 508 14.13 -12.32 -16.26
C ASN A 508 15.56 -12.08 -15.77
N VAL A 509 15.76 -11.08 -14.95
CA VAL A 509 17.03 -10.68 -14.35
C VAL A 509 16.96 -10.87 -12.84
N VAL A 510 17.88 -11.68 -12.28
CA VAL A 510 18.04 -11.88 -10.83
C VAL A 510 19.39 -11.34 -10.43
N ILE A 511 19.40 -10.18 -9.74
CA ILE A 511 20.64 -9.44 -9.51
C ILE A 511 20.72 -8.83 -8.10
N GLU A 512 21.93 -8.85 -7.52
CA GLU A 512 22.25 -8.18 -6.24
C GLU A 512 21.39 -8.62 -5.04
N ASN A 513 20.79 -9.81 -5.08
CA ASN A 513 20.03 -10.32 -3.94
C ASN A 513 20.94 -11.02 -2.93
N THR A 514 20.56 -10.95 -1.66
CA THR A 514 21.18 -11.71 -0.57
C THR A 514 20.23 -12.85 -0.16
N LEU A 515 20.64 -14.09 -0.41
CA LEU A 515 19.87 -15.30 -0.13
C LEU A 515 20.58 -16.14 0.94
N ILE A 516 19.91 -16.41 2.06
CA ILE A 516 20.51 -17.07 3.23
C ILE A 516 19.62 -18.21 3.73
N ASN A 517 20.18 -19.40 3.87
CA ASN A 517 19.52 -20.57 4.46
C ASN A 517 18.19 -20.96 3.79
N ASN A 518 18.03 -20.72 2.49
CA ASN A 518 16.84 -21.20 1.80
C ASN A 518 17.05 -22.65 1.30
N GLY A 519 15.97 -23.37 1.05
CA GLY A 519 16.02 -24.73 0.51
C GLY A 519 16.52 -25.79 1.47
N THR A 520 16.52 -25.55 2.76
CA THR A 520 17.15 -26.41 3.77
C THR A 520 16.26 -27.56 4.27
N ASP A 521 14.93 -27.44 4.15
CA ASP A 521 13.97 -28.47 4.55
C ASP A 521 12.72 -28.48 3.64
N PRO A 522 12.80 -29.09 2.44
CA PRO A 522 11.70 -29.10 1.48
C PRO A 522 10.52 -30.00 1.88
N GLY A 523 10.50 -30.56 3.06
CA GLY A 523 9.36 -31.29 3.62
C GLY A 523 8.89 -32.52 2.84
N GLY A 524 9.75 -33.11 2.02
CA GLY A 524 9.40 -34.29 1.18
C GLY A 524 8.54 -33.95 -0.04
N HIS A 525 8.43 -32.66 -0.43
CA HIS A 525 7.74 -32.24 -1.65
C HIS A 525 8.36 -32.91 -2.90
N PRO A 526 7.56 -33.28 -3.93
CA PRO A 526 8.08 -33.92 -5.15
C PRO A 526 9.22 -33.15 -5.81
N PHE A 527 9.17 -31.82 -5.80
CA PHE A 527 10.24 -30.94 -6.30
C PHE A 527 11.36 -30.66 -5.27
N GLY A 528 11.39 -31.37 -4.14
CA GLY A 528 12.44 -31.18 -3.11
C GLY A 528 13.86 -31.33 -3.61
N PHE A 529 14.08 -32.05 -4.74
CA PHE A 529 15.38 -32.15 -5.41
C PHE A 529 15.88 -30.81 -5.97
N ALA A 530 15.00 -29.86 -6.18
CA ALA A 530 15.31 -28.52 -6.68
C ALA A 530 15.41 -27.46 -5.58
N ALA A 531 15.28 -27.87 -4.31
CA ALA A 531 15.36 -26.97 -3.17
C ALA A 531 16.76 -26.31 -3.06
N ALA A 532 16.80 -24.98 -3.11
CA ALA A 532 18.04 -24.20 -3.09
C ALA A 532 17.76 -22.72 -2.78
N ASP A 533 18.82 -21.92 -2.58
CA ASP A 533 18.69 -20.46 -2.53
C ASP A 533 18.20 -19.92 -3.88
N LEU A 534 18.80 -20.38 -4.99
CA LEU A 534 18.39 -20.02 -6.36
C LEU A 534 17.98 -21.27 -7.15
N THR A 535 16.80 -21.26 -7.72
CA THR A 535 16.24 -22.38 -8.49
C THR A 535 15.78 -21.89 -9.86
N LEU A 536 16.28 -22.55 -10.92
CA LEU A 536 15.87 -22.31 -12.31
C LEU A 536 15.23 -23.58 -12.87
N LEU A 537 13.93 -23.54 -13.06
CA LEU A 537 13.08 -24.56 -13.69
C LEU A 537 12.55 -24.08 -15.04
N SER A 538 13.30 -23.25 -15.73
CA SER A 538 13.02 -22.78 -17.09
C SER A 538 14.12 -23.24 -18.04
N THR A 539 13.70 -23.56 -19.26
CA THR A 539 14.61 -23.90 -20.35
C THR A 539 15.03 -22.69 -21.18
N SER A 540 14.45 -21.52 -20.91
CA SER A 540 14.81 -20.29 -21.60
C SER A 540 16.26 -19.86 -21.28
N PRO A 541 17.09 -19.61 -22.29
CA PRO A 541 18.45 -19.15 -22.10
C PRO A 541 18.54 -17.63 -21.79
N THR A 542 17.42 -16.92 -21.80
CA THR A 542 17.39 -15.46 -21.65
C THR A 542 17.23 -14.99 -20.23
N ASN A 543 16.90 -15.89 -19.28
CA ASN A 543 16.96 -15.58 -17.86
C ASN A 543 18.42 -15.43 -17.43
N CYS A 544 18.76 -14.44 -16.64
CA CYS A 544 20.14 -14.23 -16.21
C CYS A 544 20.30 -13.89 -14.72
N TYR A 545 21.48 -14.18 -14.19
CA TYR A 545 21.83 -14.07 -12.78
C TYR A 545 23.16 -13.33 -12.64
N ALA A 546 23.23 -12.30 -11.80
CA ALA A 546 24.46 -11.57 -11.52
C ALA A 546 24.50 -11.07 -10.07
N GLU A 547 25.69 -11.00 -9.51
CA GLU A 547 26.01 -10.33 -8.24
C GLU A 547 25.17 -10.77 -7.02
N ASN A 548 24.49 -11.93 -7.09
CA ASN A 548 23.74 -12.45 -5.96
C ASN A 548 24.66 -13.13 -4.94
N ILE A 549 24.38 -12.95 -3.66
CA ILE A 549 25.02 -13.68 -2.56
C ILE A 549 24.14 -14.88 -2.22
N PHE A 550 24.63 -16.10 -2.44
CA PHE A 550 23.89 -17.34 -2.17
C PHE A 550 24.86 -18.50 -1.89
N SER A 551 24.37 -19.59 -1.32
CA SER A 551 25.16 -20.79 -1.01
C SER A 551 24.82 -21.98 -1.91
N THR A 552 23.57 -22.11 -2.32
CA THR A 552 23.04 -23.25 -3.06
C THR A 552 22.28 -22.82 -4.31
N ALA A 553 22.40 -23.59 -5.37
CA ALA A 553 21.66 -23.35 -6.61
C ALA A 553 21.27 -24.65 -7.29
N PHE A 554 20.12 -24.66 -7.95
CA PHE A 554 19.65 -25.72 -8.81
C PHE A 554 19.21 -25.15 -10.17
N SER A 555 19.53 -25.87 -11.25
CA SER A 555 19.10 -25.48 -12.59
C SER A 555 18.88 -26.73 -13.45
N ILE A 556 17.73 -26.84 -14.12
CA ILE A 556 17.45 -27.95 -15.04
C ILE A 556 18.33 -27.92 -16.29
N ILE A 557 18.93 -26.78 -16.62
CA ILE A 557 19.89 -26.65 -17.72
C ILE A 557 21.34 -26.77 -17.25
N GLY A 558 21.56 -27.06 -15.97
CA GLY A 558 22.87 -27.33 -15.36
C GLY A 558 23.68 -26.12 -14.95
N ILE A 559 23.28 -24.91 -15.31
CA ILE A 559 23.92 -23.65 -14.92
C ILE A 559 22.86 -22.58 -14.63
N LEU A 560 23.22 -21.57 -13.86
CA LEU A 560 22.51 -20.29 -13.82
C LEU A 560 23.17 -19.40 -14.89
N PRO A 561 22.45 -18.97 -15.96
CA PRO A 561 23.04 -18.16 -17.00
C PRO A 561 23.54 -16.81 -16.43
N PRO A 562 24.77 -16.37 -16.69
CA PRO A 562 25.22 -15.06 -16.26
C PRO A 562 24.56 -13.96 -17.08
N CYS A 563 24.31 -12.80 -16.47
CA CYS A 563 23.88 -11.61 -17.20
C CYS A 563 25.00 -11.11 -18.12
N PRO A 564 24.64 -10.58 -19.30
CA PRO A 564 25.59 -10.13 -20.33
C PRO A 564 26.45 -8.94 -19.89
#